data_114c7ecff3c05a861c205bd8776244ea
#
_entry.id   114c7ecff3c05a861c205bd8776244ea
#
_cell.length_a   1.000
_cell.length_b   1.000
_cell.length_c   1.000
_cell.angle_alpha   90.00
_cell.angle_beta   90.00
_cell.angle_gamma   90.00
#
_symmetry.space_group_name_H-M   'P 1'
#
loop_
_entity.id
_entity.type
_entity.pdbx_description
1 polymer ?
#
loop_
_entity_poly.entity_id
_entity_poly.type
_entity_poly.pdbx_seq_one_letter_code
_entity_poly.pdbx_strand_id
1 'polypeptide(L)'
;MEEIEKYRKWLEKFKLRRNPFTLEINPDLFVGYREQISKLLKNIEQRQKLILLSGPTGSGKTTIISYLTRKSRDFIYLSKPPREIADLLDLADYFIRDLGFLRKIFLRKPKKINDLPEFLNKIIRKPKVLFIDETHEASVEVLEWIRVLVDHVRNLTIVFSALPVFEEILTEKLETLKKRITEKIELNALTREEVEELIRKRITYAGGEDIKPFTYNIIDYVYNRTGGFPRDVILLCNRLLNLGAEKNLEFIGVNVLDKEEKPKENLKIENLKELPEKQRLLINIIAEKEPVTPNEIVKHFKEYPSEKHALRAINNLLGRLIKQGYVEREKIGKTYAYKLTPYTRTILIKA
;
A
#
# COMPACT_ATOMS: atom_id res chain seq x y z
N MET A 1 -2.28 -34.50 -6.32
CA MET A 1 -1.64 -34.81 -5.01
C MET A 1 -0.13 -34.92 -5.14
N GLU A 2 0.37 -35.56 -6.18
CA GLU A 2 1.81 -35.77 -6.45
C GLU A 2 2.64 -34.46 -6.56
N GLU A 3 2.11 -33.44 -7.26
CA GLU A 3 2.78 -32.12 -7.38
C GLU A 3 2.89 -31.38 -6.04
N ILE A 4 1.86 -31.47 -5.19
CA ILE A 4 1.89 -30.84 -3.86
C ILE A 4 2.95 -31.53 -2.97
N GLU A 5 3.06 -32.84 -3.07
CA GLU A 5 4.06 -33.59 -2.32
C GLU A 5 5.49 -33.30 -2.81
N LYS A 6 5.68 -33.19 -4.11
CA LYS A 6 6.95 -32.78 -4.74
C LYS A 6 7.35 -31.39 -4.27
N TYR A 7 6.39 -30.43 -4.24
CA TYR A 7 6.63 -29.07 -3.75
C TYR A 7 7.06 -29.07 -2.27
N ARG A 8 6.35 -29.82 -1.41
CA ARG A 8 6.69 -29.93 0.02
C ARG A 8 8.09 -30.50 0.23
N LYS A 9 8.41 -31.62 -0.43
CA LYS A 9 9.75 -32.25 -0.36
C LYS A 9 10.84 -31.29 -0.81
N TRP A 10 10.58 -30.45 -1.80
CA TRP A 10 11.53 -29.44 -2.24
C TRP A 10 11.72 -28.34 -1.19
N LEU A 11 10.66 -27.84 -0.55
CA LEU A 11 10.77 -26.87 0.55
C LEU A 11 11.56 -27.43 1.74
N GLU A 12 11.36 -28.69 2.09
CA GLU A 12 12.07 -29.39 3.18
C GLU A 12 13.58 -29.41 3.01
N LYS A 13 14.10 -29.47 1.78
CA LYS A 13 15.54 -29.38 1.50
C LYS A 13 16.16 -28.10 2.06
N PHE A 14 15.37 -27.02 2.14
CA PHE A 14 15.78 -25.72 2.67
C PHE A 14 15.23 -25.46 4.08
N LYS A 15 14.74 -26.49 4.77
CA LYS A 15 14.11 -26.41 6.10
C LYS A 15 12.87 -25.52 6.15
N LEU A 16 12.26 -25.22 5.00
CA LEU A 16 11.06 -24.40 4.92
C LEU A 16 9.82 -25.23 5.26
N ARG A 17 9.12 -24.84 6.33
CA ARG A 17 7.86 -25.49 6.76
C ARG A 17 6.67 -25.06 5.91
N ARG A 18 6.76 -23.91 5.25
CA ARG A 18 5.75 -23.35 4.37
C ARG A 18 6.37 -22.37 3.39
N ASN A 19 5.60 -21.95 2.39
CA ASN A 19 6.03 -20.87 1.51
C ASN A 19 6.19 -19.56 2.32
N PRO A 20 7.39 -18.95 2.34
CA PRO A 20 7.64 -17.71 3.08
C PRO A 20 7.02 -16.47 2.43
N PHE A 21 6.64 -16.54 1.16
CA PHE A 21 6.22 -15.38 0.36
C PHE A 21 4.72 -15.37 0.09
N THR A 22 3.92 -15.45 1.17
CA THR A 22 2.48 -15.24 1.12
C THR A 22 2.14 -13.77 1.39
N LEU A 23 1.04 -13.27 0.82
CA LEU A 23 0.57 -11.90 1.04
C LEU A 23 -0.16 -11.73 2.39
N GLU A 24 0.13 -12.57 3.34
CA GLU A 24 -0.38 -12.46 4.70
C GLU A 24 0.17 -11.19 5.37
N ILE A 25 -0.72 -10.40 5.98
CA ILE A 25 -0.33 -9.26 6.81
C ILE A 25 0.17 -9.81 8.15
N ASN A 26 1.47 -9.91 8.28
CA ASN A 26 2.11 -10.34 9.51
C ASN A 26 3.06 -9.24 10.03
N PRO A 27 2.68 -8.54 11.11
CA PRO A 27 3.51 -7.48 11.69
C PRO A 27 4.90 -7.93 12.14
N ASP A 28 5.08 -9.22 12.46
CA ASP A 28 6.38 -9.74 12.87
C ASP A 28 7.37 -9.82 11.69
N LEU A 29 6.86 -9.78 10.46
CA LEU A 29 7.66 -9.76 9.22
C LEU A 29 7.92 -8.35 8.69
N PHE A 30 7.56 -7.33 9.47
CA PHE A 30 7.79 -5.95 9.09
C PHE A 30 9.29 -5.63 9.01
N VAL A 31 9.68 -4.91 7.94
CA VAL A 31 11.06 -4.48 7.64
C VAL A 31 11.03 -3.06 7.08
N GLY A 32 12.08 -2.32 7.32
CA GLY A 32 12.26 -0.97 6.78
C GLY A 32 11.48 0.13 7.49
N TYR A 33 11.46 1.30 6.86
CA TYR A 33 10.69 2.49 7.29
C TYR A 33 10.99 2.98 8.71
N ARG A 34 12.20 2.78 9.22
CA ARG A 34 12.58 3.16 10.59
C ARG A 34 12.42 4.66 10.84
N GLU A 35 12.82 5.48 9.87
CA GLU A 35 12.70 6.94 9.95
C GLU A 35 11.25 7.38 9.93
N GLN A 36 10.43 6.82 9.02
CA GLN A 36 9.01 7.13 8.89
C GLN A 36 8.24 6.76 10.16
N ILE A 37 8.52 5.60 10.74
CA ILE A 37 7.92 5.17 12.00
C ILE A 37 8.37 6.07 13.14
N SER A 38 9.66 6.40 13.24
CA SER A 38 10.18 7.31 14.27
C SER A 38 9.50 8.67 14.16
N LYS A 39 9.37 9.21 12.96
CA LYS A 39 8.67 10.45 12.68
C LYS A 39 7.20 10.40 13.08
N LEU A 40 6.50 9.29 12.72
CA LEU A 40 5.10 9.08 13.08
C LEU A 40 4.92 9.05 14.60
N LEU A 41 5.72 8.25 15.31
CA LEU A 41 5.62 8.11 16.76
C LEU A 41 5.96 9.43 17.49
N LYS A 42 6.97 10.17 17.01
CA LYS A 42 7.30 11.50 17.54
C LYS A 42 6.13 12.47 17.42
N ASN A 43 5.46 12.52 16.27
CA ASN A 43 4.28 13.38 16.06
C ASN A 43 3.11 12.97 16.94
N ILE A 44 2.89 11.66 17.13
CA ILE A 44 1.87 11.12 18.04
C ILE A 44 2.19 11.54 19.50
N GLU A 45 3.44 11.42 19.94
CA GLU A 45 3.88 11.82 21.28
C GLU A 45 3.69 13.33 21.50
N GLN A 46 3.96 14.14 20.48
CA GLN A 46 3.71 15.58 20.47
C GLN A 46 2.22 15.95 20.40
N ARG A 47 1.31 14.94 20.36
CA ARG A 47 -0.15 15.12 20.29
C ARG A 47 -0.61 15.90 19.07
N GLN A 48 0.07 15.70 17.95
CA GLN A 48 -0.41 16.25 16.68
C GLN A 48 -1.80 15.68 16.38
N LYS A 49 -2.69 16.56 15.93
CA LYS A 49 -4.12 16.20 15.81
C LYS A 49 -4.43 15.33 14.59
N LEU A 50 -3.80 15.63 13.47
CA LEU A 50 -4.03 14.93 12.21
C LEU A 50 -2.71 14.72 11.47
N ILE A 51 -2.41 13.46 11.17
CA ILE A 51 -1.21 13.04 10.44
C ILE A 51 -1.64 12.29 9.20
N LEU A 52 -0.96 12.51 8.08
CA LEU A 52 -1.18 11.76 6.84
C LEU A 52 -0.02 10.80 6.59
N LEU A 53 -0.31 9.51 6.54
CA LEU A 53 0.59 8.46 6.07
C LEU A 53 0.23 8.16 4.62
N SER A 54 1.03 8.66 3.68
CA SER A 54 0.81 8.52 2.24
C SER A 54 1.77 7.52 1.63
N GLY A 55 1.34 6.82 0.61
CA GLY A 55 2.19 5.92 -0.17
C GLY A 55 1.40 5.10 -1.16
N PRO A 56 2.04 4.60 -2.22
CA PRO A 56 1.37 3.81 -3.25
C PRO A 56 0.85 2.48 -2.72
N THR A 57 0.02 1.83 -3.53
CA THR A 57 -0.46 0.48 -3.22
C THR A 57 0.73 -0.47 -3.04
N GLY A 58 0.69 -1.28 -1.97
CA GLY A 58 1.75 -2.26 -1.70
C GLY A 58 2.99 -1.70 -1.00
N SER A 59 3.04 -0.40 -0.65
CA SER A 59 4.13 0.21 0.12
C SER A 59 4.22 -0.24 1.58
N GLY A 60 3.20 -0.93 2.11
CA GLY A 60 3.22 -1.45 3.47
C GLY A 60 2.51 -0.60 4.52
N LYS A 61 1.69 0.40 4.14
CA LYS A 61 0.89 1.24 5.06
C LYS A 61 0.13 0.43 6.09
N THR A 62 -0.71 -0.50 5.63
CA THR A 62 -1.49 -1.41 6.48
C THR A 62 -0.61 -2.26 7.40
N THR A 63 0.55 -2.70 6.92
CA THR A 63 1.49 -3.49 7.73
C THR A 63 2.11 -2.66 8.86
N ILE A 64 2.47 -1.40 8.59
CA ILE A 64 2.95 -0.45 9.61
C ILE A 64 1.87 -0.23 10.67
N ILE A 65 0.65 0.09 10.24
CA ILE A 65 -0.46 0.31 11.17
C ILE A 65 -0.69 -0.93 12.04
N SER A 66 -0.75 -2.11 11.43
CA SER A 66 -0.91 -3.37 12.15
C SER A 66 0.25 -3.65 13.12
N TYR A 67 1.49 -3.29 12.75
CA TYR A 67 2.65 -3.40 13.63
C TYR A 67 2.53 -2.46 14.83
N LEU A 68 2.13 -1.21 14.62
CA LEU A 68 2.01 -0.22 15.69
C LEU A 68 0.84 -0.53 16.63
N THR A 69 -0.31 -0.94 16.10
CA THR A 69 -1.49 -1.25 16.91
C THR A 69 -1.32 -2.48 17.80
N ARG A 70 -0.43 -3.40 17.45
CA ARG A 70 -0.01 -4.48 18.36
C ARG A 70 0.86 -4.00 19.52
N LYS A 71 1.55 -2.88 19.38
CA LYS A 71 2.47 -2.35 20.40
C LYS A 71 1.77 -1.57 21.50
N SER A 72 0.58 -1.01 21.22
CA SER A 72 -0.14 -0.20 22.20
C SER A 72 -1.65 -0.40 22.10
N ARG A 73 -2.30 -0.57 23.28
CA ARG A 73 -3.76 -0.58 23.39
C ARG A 73 -4.40 0.80 23.19
N ASP A 74 -3.58 1.86 23.18
CA ASP A 74 -4.05 3.22 22.92
C ASP A 74 -4.16 3.51 21.43
N PHE A 75 -3.74 2.57 20.58
CA PHE A 75 -3.79 2.63 19.13
C PHE A 75 -4.98 1.82 18.62
N ILE A 76 -5.91 2.50 17.94
CA ILE A 76 -7.14 1.91 17.39
C ILE A 76 -6.99 1.89 15.88
N TYR A 77 -7.37 0.78 15.24
CA TYR A 77 -7.27 0.59 13.81
C TYR A 77 -8.63 0.37 13.18
N LEU A 78 -8.96 1.21 12.21
CA LEU A 78 -10.06 1.03 11.28
C LEU A 78 -9.48 0.61 9.92
N SER A 79 -9.79 -0.60 9.50
CA SER A 79 -9.31 -1.15 8.22
C SER A 79 -9.92 -0.46 6.98
N LYS A 80 -11.01 0.28 7.17
CA LYS A 80 -11.67 1.12 6.17
C LYS A 80 -12.29 2.33 6.84
N PRO A 81 -12.42 3.45 6.11
CA PRO A 81 -13.14 4.60 6.62
C PRO A 81 -14.65 4.26 6.77
N PRO A 82 -15.38 4.98 7.63
CA PRO A 82 -16.84 4.97 7.65
C PRO A 82 -17.39 5.29 6.27
N ARG A 83 -18.46 4.60 5.85
CA ARG A 83 -19.08 4.81 4.54
C ARG A 83 -20.02 5.99 4.55
N GLU A 84 -20.76 6.13 5.64
CA GLU A 84 -21.78 7.15 5.84
C GLU A 84 -21.54 7.88 7.17
N ILE A 85 -22.16 9.05 7.32
CA ILE A 85 -22.10 9.84 8.57
C ILE A 85 -22.62 9.03 9.75
N ALA A 86 -23.65 8.21 9.56
CA ALA A 86 -24.19 7.35 10.61
C ALA A 86 -23.16 6.36 11.17
N ASP A 87 -22.27 5.82 10.33
CA ASP A 87 -21.23 4.87 10.74
C ASP A 87 -20.19 5.52 11.67
N LEU A 88 -20.08 6.87 11.65
CA LEU A 88 -19.20 7.59 12.58
C LEU A 88 -19.62 7.41 14.04
N LEU A 89 -20.91 7.17 14.31
CA LEU A 89 -21.39 6.88 15.66
C LEU A 89 -20.81 5.57 16.20
N ASP A 90 -20.49 4.62 15.32
CA ASP A 90 -19.87 3.35 15.70
C ASP A 90 -18.42 3.51 16.17
N LEU A 91 -17.79 4.65 15.87
CA LEU A 91 -16.47 4.99 16.44
C LEU A 91 -16.51 4.97 17.98
N ALA A 92 -17.65 5.35 18.59
CA ALA A 92 -17.83 5.29 20.02
C ALA A 92 -17.53 3.89 20.59
N ASP A 93 -17.88 2.83 19.88
CA ASP A 93 -17.69 1.44 20.32
C ASP A 93 -16.22 1.05 20.47
N TYR A 94 -15.36 1.54 19.59
CA TYR A 94 -13.93 1.28 19.68
C TYR A 94 -13.32 1.87 20.95
N PHE A 95 -13.79 3.04 21.38
CA PHE A 95 -13.30 3.67 22.61
C PHE A 95 -13.98 3.15 23.88
N ILE A 96 -15.23 2.68 23.79
CA ILE A 96 -15.97 2.09 24.91
C ILE A 96 -15.34 0.72 25.29
N ARG A 97 -14.78 -0.02 24.34
CA ARG A 97 -14.18 -1.35 24.61
C ARG A 97 -13.13 -1.33 25.72
N ASP A 98 -12.40 -0.24 25.83
CA ASP A 98 -11.34 -0.06 26.83
C ASP A 98 -11.85 0.41 28.21
N LEU A 99 -13.16 0.71 28.32
CA LEU A 99 -13.73 1.16 29.58
C LEU A 99 -14.02 -0.04 30.51
N GLY A 100 -13.86 0.17 31.82
CA GLY A 100 -14.24 -0.82 32.82
C GLY A 100 -15.74 -1.15 32.78
N PHE A 101 -16.09 -2.37 33.18
CA PHE A 101 -17.45 -2.92 33.12
C PHE A 101 -18.52 -2.00 33.70
N LEU A 102 -18.32 -1.42 34.89
CA LEU A 102 -19.27 -0.52 35.55
C LEU A 102 -19.56 0.74 34.72
N ARG A 103 -18.53 1.30 34.07
CA ARG A 103 -18.71 2.48 33.21
C ARG A 103 -19.52 2.18 31.97
N LYS A 104 -19.36 0.97 31.39
CA LYS A 104 -20.13 0.55 30.20
C LYS A 104 -21.62 0.50 30.46
N ILE A 105 -22.05 0.08 31.64
CA ILE A 105 -23.47 -0.08 32.02
C ILE A 105 -24.19 1.29 32.07
N PHE A 106 -23.51 2.33 32.56
CA PHE A 106 -24.11 3.66 32.73
C PHE A 106 -23.88 4.58 31.54
N LEU A 107 -23.17 4.13 30.49
CA LEU A 107 -22.81 4.94 29.36
C LEU A 107 -23.90 4.86 28.29
N ARG A 108 -24.57 5.98 28.01
CA ARG A 108 -25.51 6.09 26.88
C ARG A 108 -24.75 6.60 25.66
N LYS A 109 -24.75 5.82 24.59
CA LYS A 109 -24.16 6.23 23.31
C LYS A 109 -24.90 7.41 22.71
N PRO A 110 -24.21 8.28 21.95
CA PRO A 110 -24.86 9.36 21.25
C PRO A 110 -25.76 8.78 20.15
N LYS A 111 -26.93 9.39 19.99
CA LYS A 111 -27.87 9.07 18.92
C LYS A 111 -27.74 10.01 17.73
N LYS A 112 -27.14 11.18 17.94
CA LYS A 112 -26.89 12.18 16.91
C LYS A 112 -25.41 12.40 16.74
N ILE A 113 -25.01 12.61 15.51
CA ILE A 113 -23.60 12.83 15.17
C ILE A 113 -23.01 14.06 15.86
N ASN A 114 -23.82 15.11 16.04
CA ASN A 114 -23.41 16.34 16.73
C ASN A 114 -22.99 16.12 18.20
N ASP A 115 -23.50 15.08 18.85
CA ASP A 115 -23.16 14.74 20.22
C ASP A 115 -21.89 13.90 20.35
N LEU A 116 -21.38 13.38 19.23
CA LEU A 116 -20.25 12.48 19.21
C LEU A 116 -18.94 13.11 19.76
N PRO A 117 -18.55 14.34 19.39
CA PRO A 117 -17.34 14.96 19.93
C PRO A 117 -17.36 15.11 21.45
N GLU A 118 -18.49 15.56 22.01
CA GLU A 118 -18.65 15.71 23.46
C GLU A 118 -18.61 14.36 24.15
N PHE A 119 -19.30 13.36 23.60
CA PHE A 119 -19.27 12.01 24.10
C PHE A 119 -17.85 11.43 24.12
N LEU A 120 -17.10 11.56 23.03
CA LEU A 120 -15.71 11.11 22.96
C LEU A 120 -14.82 11.83 23.96
N ASN A 121 -15.00 13.13 24.20
CA ASN A 121 -14.28 13.87 25.24
C ASN A 121 -14.56 13.34 26.67
N LYS A 122 -15.76 12.85 26.93
CA LYS A 122 -16.11 12.24 28.24
C LYS A 122 -15.41 10.90 28.47
N ILE A 123 -15.21 10.13 27.41
CA ILE A 123 -14.66 8.76 27.54
C ILE A 123 -13.16 8.70 27.28
N ILE A 124 -12.61 9.51 26.37
CA ILE A 124 -11.18 9.55 26.03
C ILE A 124 -10.46 10.46 27.03
N ARG A 125 -10.05 9.89 28.18
CA ARG A 125 -9.34 10.64 29.22
C ARG A 125 -7.82 10.65 29.06
N LYS A 126 -7.28 9.65 28.34
CA LYS A 126 -5.86 9.50 28.01
C LYS A 126 -5.67 9.64 26.50
N PRO A 127 -4.49 10.04 26.03
CA PRO A 127 -4.21 10.11 24.61
C PRO A 127 -4.52 8.79 23.90
N LYS A 128 -5.28 8.87 22.82
CA LYS A 128 -5.60 7.76 21.93
C LYS A 128 -5.27 8.12 20.50
N VAL A 129 -4.91 7.13 19.71
CA VAL A 129 -4.61 7.28 18.29
C VAL A 129 -5.58 6.44 17.49
N LEU A 130 -6.24 7.06 16.52
CA LEU A 130 -7.14 6.40 15.59
C LEU A 130 -6.48 6.36 14.20
N PHE A 131 -6.10 5.19 13.76
CA PHE A 131 -5.65 4.95 12.39
C PHE A 131 -6.85 4.63 11.52
N ILE A 132 -7.03 5.38 10.44
CA ILE A 132 -8.06 5.14 9.43
C ILE A 132 -7.34 4.78 8.13
N ASP A 133 -7.42 3.50 7.75
CA ASP A 133 -6.81 3.02 6.52
C ASP A 133 -7.71 3.25 5.30
N GLU A 134 -7.12 3.29 4.12
CA GLU A 134 -7.79 3.54 2.84
C GLU A 134 -8.66 4.82 2.87
N THR A 135 -8.20 5.87 3.57
CA THR A 135 -8.98 7.11 3.81
C THR A 135 -9.44 7.78 2.51
N HIS A 136 -8.77 7.55 1.39
CA HIS A 136 -9.16 8.04 0.08
C HIS A 136 -10.48 7.43 -0.46
N GLU A 137 -10.96 6.33 0.14
CA GLU A 137 -12.28 5.74 -0.17
C GLU A 137 -13.44 6.47 0.55
N ALA A 138 -13.15 7.35 1.52
CA ALA A 138 -14.19 8.06 2.28
C ALA A 138 -14.89 9.12 1.44
N SER A 139 -16.19 9.33 1.70
CA SER A 139 -16.92 10.45 1.12
C SER A 139 -16.45 11.79 1.70
N VAL A 140 -16.63 12.87 0.94
CA VAL A 140 -16.32 14.24 1.37
C VAL A 140 -17.05 14.58 2.68
N GLU A 141 -18.31 14.18 2.81
CA GLU A 141 -19.12 14.43 4.00
C GLU A 141 -18.56 13.75 5.24
N VAL A 142 -18.12 12.49 5.12
CA VAL A 142 -17.48 11.75 6.22
C VAL A 142 -16.17 12.43 6.63
N LEU A 143 -15.37 12.86 5.67
CA LEU A 143 -14.10 13.55 5.93
C LEU A 143 -14.30 14.90 6.62
N GLU A 144 -15.35 15.65 6.26
CA GLU A 144 -15.72 16.89 6.96
C GLU A 144 -16.14 16.63 8.41
N TRP A 145 -16.85 15.54 8.69
CA TRP A 145 -17.16 15.15 10.06
C TRP A 145 -15.93 14.68 10.84
N ILE A 146 -15.01 13.97 10.20
CA ILE A 146 -13.72 13.63 10.83
C ILE A 146 -12.95 14.91 11.17
N ARG A 147 -12.99 15.95 10.34
CA ARG A 147 -12.42 17.27 10.65
C ARG A 147 -13.02 17.85 11.93
N VAL A 148 -14.34 17.73 12.12
CA VAL A 148 -14.99 18.18 13.37
C VAL A 148 -14.45 17.41 14.57
N LEU A 149 -14.21 16.09 14.45
CA LEU A 149 -13.58 15.31 15.51
C LEU A 149 -12.15 15.76 15.80
N VAL A 150 -11.35 16.03 14.77
CA VAL A 150 -10.00 16.59 14.90
C VAL A 150 -10.00 17.91 15.69
N ASP A 151 -10.94 18.79 15.38
CA ASP A 151 -11.02 20.12 16.01
C ASP A 151 -11.52 20.05 17.46
N HIS A 152 -12.46 19.17 17.75
CA HIS A 152 -13.20 19.21 19.03
C HIS A 152 -12.82 18.10 20.03
N VAL A 153 -12.23 16.98 19.62
CA VAL A 153 -11.85 15.91 20.55
C VAL A 153 -10.40 16.12 21.05
N ARG A 154 -10.25 16.33 22.37
CA ARG A 154 -8.98 16.80 22.96
C ARG A 154 -7.85 15.78 22.91
N ASN A 155 -8.10 14.57 23.37
CA ASN A 155 -7.10 13.51 23.56
C ASN A 155 -7.09 12.50 22.41
N LEU A 156 -7.40 12.93 21.18
CA LEU A 156 -7.43 12.08 20.00
C LEU A 156 -6.47 12.62 18.95
N THR A 157 -5.57 11.76 18.50
CA THR A 157 -4.79 11.92 17.27
C THR A 157 -5.39 11.03 16.21
N ILE A 158 -5.64 11.55 15.02
CA ILE A 158 -6.09 10.77 13.87
C ILE A 158 -4.94 10.63 12.88
N VAL A 159 -4.71 9.42 12.42
CA VAL A 159 -3.72 9.13 11.38
C VAL A 159 -4.46 8.58 10.16
N PHE A 160 -4.47 9.36 9.10
CA PHE A 160 -4.96 8.92 7.80
C PHE A 160 -3.91 8.07 7.11
N SER A 161 -4.34 6.96 6.53
CA SER A 161 -3.53 6.16 5.61
C SER A 161 -4.20 6.17 4.25
N ALA A 162 -3.52 6.71 3.26
CA ALA A 162 -4.13 6.94 1.94
C ALA A 162 -3.13 6.74 0.80
N LEU A 163 -3.66 6.62 -0.42
CA LEU A 163 -2.90 6.72 -1.66
C LEU A 163 -2.51 8.19 -1.92
N PRO A 164 -1.45 8.46 -2.71
CA PRO A 164 -1.04 9.82 -3.07
C PRO A 164 -2.16 10.67 -3.69
N VAL A 165 -3.07 10.06 -4.46
CA VAL A 165 -4.23 10.74 -5.07
C VAL A 165 -5.14 11.42 -4.03
N PHE A 166 -5.08 11.01 -2.78
CA PHE A 166 -5.87 11.65 -1.71
C PHE A 166 -5.50 13.12 -1.50
N GLU A 167 -4.27 13.50 -1.80
CA GLU A 167 -3.82 14.89 -1.69
C GLU A 167 -4.49 15.82 -2.70
N GLU A 168 -4.83 15.30 -3.88
CA GLU A 168 -5.61 16.03 -4.87
C GLU A 168 -7.03 16.26 -4.36
N ILE A 169 -7.66 15.21 -3.80
CA ILE A 169 -8.99 15.31 -3.18
C ILE A 169 -8.99 16.34 -2.05
N LEU A 170 -7.94 16.34 -1.20
CA LEU A 170 -7.79 17.33 -0.14
C LEU A 170 -7.65 18.74 -0.69
N THR A 171 -6.91 18.92 -1.78
CA THR A 171 -6.68 20.23 -2.39
C THR A 171 -7.94 20.77 -3.06
N GLU A 172 -8.64 19.94 -3.81
CA GLU A 172 -9.79 20.37 -4.60
C GLU A 172 -11.07 20.52 -3.80
N LYS A 173 -11.29 19.65 -2.79
CA LYS A 173 -12.58 19.50 -2.12
C LYS A 173 -12.57 19.72 -0.62
N LEU A 174 -11.40 19.62 0.01
CA LEU A 174 -11.26 19.57 1.47
C LEU A 174 -10.10 20.44 1.98
N GLU A 175 -9.93 21.64 1.43
CA GLU A 175 -8.84 22.54 1.80
C GLU A 175 -8.77 22.81 3.31
N THR A 176 -9.93 22.89 3.96
CA THR A 176 -10.03 23.10 5.42
C THR A 176 -9.48 21.92 6.21
N LEU A 177 -9.73 20.69 5.77
CA LEU A 177 -9.16 19.48 6.36
C LEU A 177 -7.66 19.39 6.06
N LYS A 178 -7.23 19.72 4.84
CA LYS A 178 -5.81 19.75 4.43
C LYS A 178 -5.00 20.63 5.38
N LYS A 179 -5.49 21.80 5.75
CA LYS A 179 -4.81 22.73 6.67
C LYS A 179 -4.67 22.20 8.11
N ARG A 180 -5.37 21.13 8.48
CA ARG A 180 -5.25 20.46 9.79
C ARG A 180 -4.25 19.32 9.80
N ILE A 181 -3.81 18.87 8.63
CA ILE A 181 -2.73 17.89 8.54
C ILE A 181 -1.45 18.58 8.96
N THR A 182 -0.97 18.19 10.14
CA THR A 182 0.23 18.79 10.75
C THR A 182 1.52 18.15 10.26
N GLU A 183 1.43 16.91 9.80
CA GLU A 183 2.58 16.17 9.29
C GLU A 183 2.15 15.21 8.18
N LYS A 184 2.95 15.17 7.12
CA LYS A 184 2.86 14.19 6.05
C LYS A 184 4.06 13.25 6.11
N ILE A 185 3.79 11.96 6.13
CA ILE A 185 4.80 10.91 6.13
C ILE A 185 4.61 10.08 4.89
N GLU A 186 5.60 10.07 4.03
CA GLU A 186 5.56 9.33 2.77
C GLU A 186 6.29 8.00 2.89
N LEU A 187 5.63 6.93 2.49
CA LEU A 187 6.23 5.62 2.35
C LEU A 187 6.71 5.44 0.92
N ASN A 188 8.00 5.44 0.76
CA ASN A 188 8.68 5.14 -0.49
C ASN A 188 8.94 3.63 -0.62
N ALA A 189 9.60 3.24 -1.69
CA ALA A 189 10.09 1.88 -1.83
C ALA A 189 11.16 1.55 -0.79
N LEU A 190 11.32 0.28 -0.44
CA LEU A 190 12.43 -0.22 0.36
C LEU A 190 13.75 -0.04 -0.38
N THR A 191 14.84 0.14 0.36
CA THR A 191 16.19 0.09 -0.21
C THR A 191 16.54 -1.35 -0.61
N ARG A 192 17.62 -1.51 -1.34
CA ARG A 192 18.12 -2.84 -1.73
C ARG A 192 18.43 -3.70 -0.51
N GLU A 193 19.03 -3.12 0.53
CA GLU A 193 19.38 -3.78 1.79
C GLU A 193 18.12 -4.18 2.57
N GLU A 194 17.09 -3.32 2.57
CA GLU A 194 15.81 -3.62 3.21
C GLU A 194 15.04 -4.72 2.46
N VAL A 195 15.17 -4.79 1.12
CA VAL A 195 14.62 -5.91 0.34
C VAL A 195 15.30 -7.22 0.71
N GLU A 196 16.63 -7.22 0.85
CA GLU A 196 17.37 -8.40 1.31
C GLU A 196 16.94 -8.80 2.73
N GLU A 197 16.80 -7.84 3.64
CA GLU A 197 16.30 -8.08 5.01
C GLU A 197 14.87 -8.66 5.00
N LEU A 198 13.98 -8.15 4.13
CA LEU A 198 12.63 -8.66 3.96
C LEU A 198 12.63 -10.14 3.54
N ILE A 199 13.43 -10.48 2.54
CA ILE A 199 13.55 -11.86 2.03
C ILE A 199 14.09 -12.76 3.12
N ARG A 200 15.20 -12.38 3.75
CA ARG A 200 15.84 -13.15 4.84
C ARG A 200 14.89 -13.38 6.01
N LYS A 201 14.22 -12.36 6.47
CA LYS A 201 13.30 -12.43 7.60
C LYS A 201 12.13 -13.37 7.33
N ARG A 202 11.57 -13.34 6.11
CA ARG A 202 10.48 -14.23 5.72
C ARG A 202 10.92 -15.68 5.63
N ILE A 203 12.10 -15.94 5.07
CA ILE A 203 12.69 -17.27 4.99
C ILE A 203 12.95 -17.83 6.39
N THR A 204 13.59 -17.05 7.27
CA THR A 204 13.86 -17.46 8.65
C THR A 204 12.57 -17.73 9.42
N TYR A 205 11.54 -16.90 9.25
CA TYR A 205 10.24 -17.12 9.88
C TYR A 205 9.55 -18.41 9.41
N ALA A 206 9.77 -18.81 8.16
CA ALA A 206 9.28 -20.08 7.65
C ALA A 206 10.14 -21.29 8.09
N GLY A 207 11.24 -21.07 8.80
CA GLY A 207 12.13 -22.11 9.32
C GLY A 207 13.43 -22.31 8.53
N GLY A 208 13.60 -21.58 7.42
CA GLY A 208 14.78 -21.64 6.57
C GLY A 208 15.98 -20.86 7.11
N GLU A 209 17.07 -20.92 6.39
CA GLU A 209 18.34 -20.30 6.75
C GLU A 209 18.71 -19.20 5.76
N ASP A 210 19.10 -18.03 6.28
CA ASP A 210 19.54 -16.88 5.49
C ASP A 210 18.55 -16.54 4.36
N ILE A 211 19.00 -16.45 3.12
CA ILE A 211 18.18 -16.20 1.93
C ILE A 211 17.92 -17.47 1.10
N LYS A 212 18.34 -18.65 1.57
CA LYS A 212 18.17 -19.92 0.81
C LYS A 212 16.69 -20.23 0.56
N PRO A 213 16.30 -20.66 -0.65
CA PRO A 213 17.13 -21.15 -1.77
C PRO A 213 17.69 -20.08 -2.72
N PHE A 214 17.47 -18.80 -2.45
CA PHE A 214 17.98 -17.74 -3.32
C PHE A 214 19.48 -17.55 -3.19
N THR A 215 20.11 -17.12 -4.30
CA THR A 215 21.50 -16.65 -4.32
C THR A 215 21.53 -15.11 -4.19
N TYR A 216 22.63 -14.54 -3.74
CA TYR A 216 22.71 -13.08 -3.54
C TYR A 216 22.47 -12.26 -4.82
N ASN A 217 22.84 -12.79 -5.98
CA ASN A 217 22.59 -12.09 -7.24
C ASN A 217 21.10 -11.99 -7.63
N ILE A 218 20.23 -12.82 -7.04
CA ILE A 218 18.78 -12.71 -7.24
C ILE A 218 18.20 -11.50 -6.49
N ILE A 219 18.83 -11.04 -5.41
CA ILE A 219 18.38 -9.88 -4.64
C ILE A 219 18.41 -8.63 -5.51
N ASP A 220 19.49 -8.42 -6.26
CA ASP A 220 19.61 -7.30 -7.19
C ASP A 220 18.55 -7.37 -8.30
N TYR A 221 18.31 -8.57 -8.83
CA TYR A 221 17.24 -8.79 -9.79
C TYR A 221 15.85 -8.45 -9.21
N VAL A 222 15.56 -8.96 -8.00
CA VAL A 222 14.29 -8.71 -7.33
C VAL A 222 14.12 -7.22 -7.06
N TYR A 223 15.14 -6.56 -6.53
CA TYR A 223 15.12 -5.12 -6.26
C TYR A 223 14.87 -4.31 -7.54
N ASN A 224 15.65 -4.56 -8.59
CA ASN A 224 15.52 -3.84 -9.86
C ASN A 224 14.17 -4.09 -10.54
N ARG A 225 13.63 -5.31 -10.42
CA ARG A 225 12.36 -5.69 -11.06
C ARG A 225 11.14 -5.14 -10.32
N THR A 226 11.24 -5.01 -9.00
CA THR A 226 10.13 -4.59 -8.13
C THR A 226 10.21 -3.14 -7.70
N GLY A 227 11.34 -2.48 -7.96
CA GLY A 227 11.60 -1.13 -7.46
C GLY A 227 11.60 -1.06 -5.93
N GLY A 228 11.72 -2.18 -5.22
CA GLY A 228 11.72 -2.24 -3.75
C GLY A 228 10.33 -2.16 -3.11
N PHE A 229 9.22 -2.22 -3.87
CA PHE A 229 7.89 -2.25 -3.27
C PHE A 229 7.62 -3.59 -2.58
N PRO A 230 7.31 -3.60 -1.25
CA PRO A 230 7.21 -4.83 -0.46
C PRO A 230 6.28 -5.88 -1.05
N ARG A 231 5.11 -5.47 -1.53
CA ARG A 231 4.13 -6.38 -2.13
C ARG A 231 4.68 -7.05 -3.39
N ASP A 232 5.31 -6.27 -4.25
CA ASP A 232 5.86 -6.76 -5.52
C ASP A 232 7.07 -7.66 -5.27
N VAL A 233 7.91 -7.34 -4.28
CA VAL A 233 9.00 -8.20 -3.80
C VAL A 233 8.46 -9.57 -3.38
N ILE A 234 7.42 -9.59 -2.54
CA ILE A 234 6.81 -10.83 -2.05
C ILE A 234 6.24 -11.66 -3.22
N LEU A 235 5.51 -11.03 -4.13
CA LEU A 235 4.92 -11.71 -5.29
C LEU A 235 5.99 -12.29 -6.23
N LEU A 236 7.05 -11.52 -6.50
CA LEU A 236 8.14 -12.00 -7.34
C LEU A 236 8.90 -13.15 -6.68
N CYS A 237 9.22 -13.04 -5.39
CA CYS A 237 9.88 -14.12 -4.65
C CYS A 237 9.00 -15.38 -4.58
N ASN A 238 7.68 -15.24 -4.41
CA ASN A 238 6.76 -16.37 -4.48
C ASN A 238 6.83 -17.08 -5.84
N ARG A 239 6.80 -16.31 -6.93
CA ARG A 239 6.90 -16.85 -8.29
C ARG A 239 8.21 -17.57 -8.51
N LEU A 240 9.32 -16.97 -8.09
CA LEU A 240 10.65 -17.55 -8.21
C LEU A 240 10.79 -18.84 -7.37
N LEU A 241 10.22 -18.89 -6.17
CA LEU A 241 10.20 -20.06 -5.31
C LEU A 241 9.44 -21.22 -5.98
N ASN A 242 8.26 -20.94 -6.55
CA ASN A 242 7.49 -21.95 -7.28
C ASN A 242 8.24 -22.46 -8.49
N LEU A 243 8.87 -21.60 -9.28
CA LEU A 243 9.72 -22.00 -10.40
C LEU A 243 10.89 -22.89 -9.97
N GLY A 244 11.53 -22.57 -8.84
CA GLY A 244 12.59 -23.40 -8.25
C GLY A 244 12.11 -24.80 -7.88
N ALA A 245 10.91 -24.89 -7.30
CA ALA A 245 10.30 -26.16 -6.93
C ALA A 245 9.89 -27.00 -8.17
N GLU A 246 9.27 -26.37 -9.17
CA GLU A 246 8.88 -27.01 -10.43
C GLU A 246 10.11 -27.63 -11.15
N LYS A 247 11.19 -26.87 -11.27
CA LYS A 247 12.44 -27.28 -11.90
C LYS A 247 13.36 -28.10 -10.97
N ASN A 248 12.95 -28.34 -9.72
CA ASN A 248 13.72 -29.02 -8.66
C ASN A 248 15.14 -28.49 -8.50
N LEU A 249 15.29 -27.17 -8.48
CA LEU A 249 16.60 -26.50 -8.42
C LEU A 249 17.21 -26.61 -7.02
N GLU A 250 18.55 -26.67 -6.97
CA GLU A 250 19.31 -26.56 -5.71
C GLU A 250 19.39 -25.13 -5.22
N PHE A 251 19.52 -24.15 -6.13
CA PHE A 251 19.54 -22.72 -5.84
C PHE A 251 18.82 -21.95 -6.93
N ILE A 252 18.20 -20.84 -6.53
CA ILE A 252 17.53 -19.90 -7.43
C ILE A 252 18.44 -18.70 -7.63
N GLY A 253 19.03 -18.59 -8.80
CA GLY A 253 19.87 -17.47 -9.22
C GLY A 253 19.37 -16.88 -10.55
N VAL A 254 19.98 -15.80 -11.01
CA VAL A 254 19.60 -15.11 -12.26
C VAL A 254 19.80 -15.97 -13.53
N ASN A 255 20.59 -17.01 -13.45
CA ASN A 255 20.82 -17.95 -14.54
C ASN A 255 19.60 -18.84 -14.87
N VAL A 256 18.67 -18.98 -13.93
CA VAL A 256 17.43 -19.79 -14.09
C VAL A 256 16.28 -18.99 -14.69
N LEU A 257 16.45 -17.67 -14.84
CA LEU A 257 15.43 -16.82 -15.41
C LEU A 257 15.40 -17.01 -16.93
N ASP A 258 14.21 -17.23 -17.47
CA ASP A 258 14.04 -17.28 -18.91
C ASP A 258 14.39 -15.92 -19.55
N LYS A 259 14.74 -15.93 -20.85
CA LYS A 259 15.16 -14.70 -21.56
C LYS A 259 14.12 -13.57 -21.50
N GLU A 260 12.85 -13.92 -21.38
CA GLU A 260 11.75 -12.94 -21.22
C GLU A 260 11.68 -12.31 -19.83
N GLU A 261 12.25 -12.96 -18.81
CA GLU A 261 12.28 -12.48 -17.43
C GLU A 261 13.54 -11.67 -17.10
N LYS A 262 14.56 -11.69 -17.98
CA LYS A 262 15.75 -10.86 -17.78
C LYS A 262 15.36 -9.38 -17.81
N PRO A 263 15.93 -8.55 -16.92
CA PRO A 263 15.64 -7.12 -16.90
C PRO A 263 15.94 -6.54 -18.28
N LYS A 264 14.95 -5.83 -18.86
CA LYS A 264 15.24 -4.94 -19.98
C LYS A 264 16.11 -3.82 -19.42
N GLU A 265 17.35 -3.77 -19.89
CA GLU A 265 18.32 -2.77 -19.44
C GLU A 265 17.80 -1.35 -19.64
N ASN A 266 17.96 -0.53 -18.58
CA ASN A 266 18.06 0.92 -18.62
C ASN A 266 16.81 1.76 -18.94
N LEU A 267 15.80 1.72 -18.05
CA LEU A 267 14.92 2.87 -17.92
C LEU A 267 15.54 3.87 -16.92
N LYS A 268 15.91 5.07 -17.35
CA LYS A 268 16.41 6.16 -16.49
C LYS A 268 15.31 7.21 -16.30
N ILE A 269 15.43 8.05 -15.25
CA ILE A 269 14.51 9.18 -15.01
C ILE A 269 14.44 10.12 -16.22
N GLU A 270 15.57 10.32 -16.89
CA GLU A 270 15.70 11.13 -18.11
C GLU A 270 14.78 10.62 -19.21
N ASN A 271 14.65 9.29 -19.37
CA ASN A 271 13.81 8.66 -20.39
C ASN A 271 12.30 8.95 -20.20
N LEU A 272 11.82 9.17 -18.98
CA LEU A 272 10.43 9.57 -18.73
C LEU A 272 10.15 11.01 -19.19
N LYS A 273 11.11 11.92 -19.00
CA LYS A 273 11.01 13.32 -19.43
C LYS A 273 11.07 13.45 -20.95
N GLU A 274 11.74 12.53 -21.63
CA GLU A 274 11.87 12.49 -23.09
C GLU A 274 10.67 11.84 -23.79
N LEU A 275 9.75 11.21 -23.05
CA LEU A 275 8.56 10.61 -23.64
C LEU A 275 7.65 11.69 -24.24
N PRO A 276 6.99 11.39 -25.38
CA PRO A 276 5.97 12.26 -25.94
C PRO A 276 4.88 12.59 -24.93
N GLU A 277 4.36 13.82 -24.98
CA GLU A 277 3.38 14.35 -24.02
C GLU A 277 2.20 13.39 -23.76
N LYS A 278 1.62 12.81 -24.82
CA LYS A 278 0.53 11.85 -24.71
C LYS A 278 0.91 10.56 -23.96
N GLN A 279 2.15 10.12 -24.07
CA GLN A 279 2.62 8.95 -23.33
C GLN A 279 2.85 9.29 -21.85
N ARG A 280 3.37 10.47 -21.55
CA ARG A 280 3.51 10.97 -20.18
C ARG A 280 2.14 11.14 -19.50
N LEU A 281 1.18 11.75 -20.20
CA LEU A 281 -0.19 11.87 -19.71
C LEU A 281 -0.81 10.50 -19.41
N LEU A 282 -0.59 9.50 -20.28
CA LEU A 282 -1.09 8.15 -20.09
C LEU A 282 -0.47 7.48 -18.85
N ILE A 283 0.84 7.65 -18.66
CA ILE A 283 1.55 7.15 -17.47
C ILE A 283 0.98 7.78 -16.20
N ASN A 284 0.70 9.08 -16.20
CA ASN A 284 0.12 9.77 -15.04
C ASN A 284 -1.30 9.26 -14.73
N ILE A 285 -2.15 9.11 -15.75
CA ILE A 285 -3.51 8.56 -15.58
C ILE A 285 -3.45 7.15 -14.99
N ILE A 286 -2.53 6.32 -15.47
CA ILE A 286 -2.35 4.96 -14.91
C ILE A 286 -1.85 5.06 -13.48
N ALA A 287 -0.88 5.93 -13.17
CA ALA A 287 -0.35 6.12 -11.82
C ALA A 287 -1.42 6.48 -10.80
N GLU A 288 -2.40 7.28 -11.21
CA GLU A 288 -3.49 7.74 -10.35
C GLU A 288 -4.56 6.68 -10.04
N LYS A 289 -4.82 5.78 -11.01
CA LYS A 289 -6.02 4.90 -10.96
C LYS A 289 -5.74 3.42 -11.22
N GLU A 290 -4.49 2.97 -11.14
CA GLU A 290 -4.16 1.58 -11.45
C GLU A 290 -4.77 0.54 -10.48
N PRO A 291 -5.29 -0.57 -11.00
CA PRO A 291 -5.33 -0.96 -12.42
C PRO A 291 -6.46 -0.26 -13.17
N VAL A 292 -6.19 0.25 -14.38
CA VAL A 292 -7.14 1.02 -15.18
C VAL A 292 -7.38 0.39 -16.54
N THR A 293 -8.63 0.40 -17.00
CA THR A 293 -9.02 -0.13 -18.31
C THR A 293 -8.91 0.94 -19.41
N PRO A 294 -8.74 0.56 -20.71
CA PRO A 294 -8.71 1.53 -21.80
C PRO A 294 -9.97 2.40 -21.88
N ASN A 295 -11.14 1.87 -21.53
CA ASN A 295 -12.40 2.60 -21.51
C ASN A 295 -12.42 3.71 -20.45
N GLU A 296 -11.77 3.48 -19.31
CA GLU A 296 -11.62 4.51 -18.27
C GLU A 296 -10.63 5.58 -18.72
N ILE A 297 -9.52 5.19 -19.35
CA ILE A 297 -8.50 6.09 -19.86
C ILE A 297 -9.08 7.03 -20.95
N VAL A 298 -9.93 6.51 -21.84
CA VAL A 298 -10.56 7.29 -22.94
C VAL A 298 -11.28 8.53 -22.42
N LYS A 299 -11.88 8.48 -21.24
CA LYS A 299 -12.60 9.60 -20.63
C LYS A 299 -11.72 10.85 -20.41
N HIS A 300 -10.41 10.66 -20.34
CA HIS A 300 -9.43 11.74 -20.16
C HIS A 300 -8.93 12.34 -21.49
N PHE A 301 -9.28 11.73 -22.65
CA PHE A 301 -8.82 12.15 -23.98
C PHE A 301 -10.00 12.68 -24.81
N LYS A 302 -10.36 13.95 -24.60
CA LYS A 302 -11.49 14.61 -25.28
C LYS A 302 -11.19 15.10 -26.71
N GLU A 303 -9.97 15.02 -27.16
CA GLU A 303 -9.48 15.58 -28.44
C GLU A 303 -9.75 14.71 -29.67
N TYR A 304 -10.22 13.48 -29.47
CA TYR A 304 -10.48 12.55 -30.58
C TYR A 304 -11.89 12.68 -31.11
N PRO A 305 -12.07 12.53 -32.45
CA PRO A 305 -13.36 12.74 -33.13
C PRO A 305 -14.45 11.73 -32.68
N SER A 306 -14.08 10.57 -32.14
CA SER A 306 -15.00 9.61 -31.55
C SER A 306 -14.30 8.72 -30.53
N GLU A 307 -15.07 8.13 -29.61
CA GLU A 307 -14.59 7.21 -28.59
C GLU A 307 -13.86 6.00 -29.20
N LYS A 308 -14.32 5.51 -30.34
CA LYS A 308 -13.67 4.40 -31.08
C LYS A 308 -12.28 4.77 -31.60
N HIS A 309 -12.09 6.01 -32.05
CA HIS A 309 -10.77 6.51 -32.48
C HIS A 309 -9.84 6.72 -31.26
N ALA A 310 -10.37 7.25 -30.16
CA ALA A 310 -9.65 7.40 -28.91
C ALA A 310 -9.15 6.05 -28.38
N LEU A 311 -10.03 5.05 -28.31
CA LEU A 311 -9.68 3.69 -27.86
C LEU A 311 -8.56 3.07 -28.70
N ARG A 312 -8.63 3.23 -30.04
CA ARG A 312 -7.60 2.69 -30.94
C ARG A 312 -6.25 3.37 -30.71
N ALA A 313 -6.25 4.69 -30.57
CA ALA A 313 -5.05 5.46 -30.31
C ALA A 313 -4.43 5.10 -28.95
N ILE A 314 -5.24 5.02 -27.90
CA ILE A 314 -4.82 4.64 -26.53
C ILE A 314 -4.25 3.23 -26.50
N ASN A 315 -4.90 2.25 -27.14
CA ASN A 315 -4.37 0.90 -27.21
C ASN A 315 -3.00 0.82 -27.92
N ASN A 316 -2.80 1.64 -28.96
CA ASN A 316 -1.51 1.73 -29.63
C ASN A 316 -0.42 2.35 -28.72
N LEU A 317 -0.79 3.39 -27.95
CA LEU A 317 0.14 4.01 -26.99
C LEU A 317 0.46 3.06 -25.84
N LEU A 318 -0.54 2.37 -25.28
CA LEU A 318 -0.36 1.34 -24.25
C LEU A 318 0.55 0.21 -24.76
N GLY A 319 0.35 -0.25 -26.02
CA GLY A 319 1.21 -1.26 -26.63
C GLY A 319 2.67 -0.81 -26.75
N ARG A 320 2.92 0.48 -27.04
CA ARG A 320 4.27 1.06 -27.05
C ARG A 320 4.87 1.13 -25.65
N LEU A 321 4.11 1.61 -24.66
CA LEU A 321 4.56 1.70 -23.27
C LEU A 321 4.86 0.33 -22.65
N ILE A 322 4.09 -0.71 -23.03
CA ILE A 322 4.40 -2.10 -22.64
C ILE A 322 5.73 -2.56 -23.25
N LYS A 323 5.94 -2.33 -24.55
CA LYS A 323 7.20 -2.69 -25.22
C LYS A 323 8.40 -1.96 -24.63
N GLN A 324 8.21 -0.73 -24.19
CA GLN A 324 9.23 0.11 -23.56
C GLN A 324 9.44 -0.25 -22.08
N GLY A 325 8.55 -1.07 -21.46
CA GLY A 325 8.67 -1.52 -20.07
C GLY A 325 8.13 -0.53 -19.03
N TYR A 326 7.36 0.49 -19.43
CA TYR A 326 6.75 1.45 -18.51
C TYR A 326 5.44 0.94 -17.90
N VAL A 327 4.68 0.17 -18.68
CA VAL A 327 3.34 -0.31 -18.31
C VAL A 327 3.27 -1.82 -18.47
N GLU A 328 2.56 -2.48 -17.62
CA GLU A 328 2.20 -3.89 -17.73
C GLU A 328 0.68 -4.05 -17.75
N ARG A 329 0.22 -5.15 -18.34
CA ARG A 329 -1.21 -5.46 -18.42
C ARG A 329 -1.53 -6.72 -17.63
N GLU A 330 -2.69 -6.73 -16.99
CA GLU A 330 -3.27 -7.92 -16.35
C GLU A 330 -4.66 -8.18 -16.90
N LYS A 331 -5.05 -9.45 -16.93
CA LYS A 331 -6.37 -9.85 -17.41
C LYS A 331 -7.37 -9.76 -16.27
N ILE A 332 -8.42 -8.95 -16.44
CA ILE A 332 -9.52 -8.82 -15.48
C ILE A 332 -10.81 -9.27 -16.19
N GLY A 333 -11.26 -10.49 -15.91
CA GLY A 333 -12.42 -11.08 -16.58
C GLY A 333 -12.20 -11.23 -18.08
N LYS A 334 -13.04 -10.55 -18.89
CA LYS A 334 -12.96 -10.56 -20.37
C LYS A 334 -12.12 -9.42 -20.96
N THR A 335 -11.60 -8.52 -20.15
CA THR A 335 -10.83 -7.33 -20.58
C THR A 335 -9.43 -7.33 -19.98
N TYR A 336 -8.61 -6.39 -20.45
CA TYR A 336 -7.30 -6.10 -19.87
C TYR A 336 -7.34 -4.80 -19.10
N ALA A 337 -6.72 -4.78 -17.92
CA ALA A 337 -6.38 -3.56 -17.21
C ALA A 337 -4.87 -3.34 -17.24
N TYR A 338 -4.47 -2.10 -17.06
CA TYR A 338 -3.11 -1.63 -17.20
C TYR A 338 -2.66 -1.01 -15.89
N LYS A 339 -1.41 -1.27 -15.53
CA LYS A 339 -0.74 -0.72 -14.36
C LYS A 339 0.70 -0.36 -14.70
N LEU A 340 1.29 0.54 -13.93
CA LEU A 340 2.70 0.85 -14.08
C LEU A 340 3.55 -0.35 -13.69
N THR A 341 4.68 -0.51 -14.38
CA THR A 341 5.70 -1.43 -13.86
C THR A 341 6.23 -0.89 -12.54
N PRO A 342 6.65 -1.75 -11.59
CA PRO A 342 7.21 -1.33 -10.31
C PRO A 342 8.35 -0.32 -10.49
N TYR A 343 9.17 -0.53 -11.51
CA TYR A 343 10.27 0.36 -11.85
C TYR A 343 9.79 1.76 -12.26
N THR A 344 8.74 1.86 -13.09
CA THR A 344 8.16 3.15 -13.51
C THR A 344 7.57 3.91 -12.32
N ARG A 345 6.92 3.22 -11.37
CA ARG A 345 6.45 3.84 -10.11
C ARG A 345 7.60 4.46 -9.33
N THR A 346 8.71 3.73 -9.20
CA THR A 346 9.89 4.22 -8.48
C THR A 346 10.46 5.49 -9.10
N ILE A 347 10.46 5.55 -10.43
CA ILE A 347 10.95 6.75 -11.15
C ILE A 347 10.01 7.93 -10.94
N LEU A 348 8.69 7.73 -11.00
CA LEU A 348 7.70 8.79 -10.81
C LEU A 348 7.73 9.39 -9.39
N ILE A 349 8.05 8.60 -8.39
CA ILE A 349 8.20 9.07 -7.00
C ILE A 349 9.48 9.89 -6.82
N LYS A 350 10.51 9.65 -7.63
CA LYS A 350 11.80 10.35 -7.57
C LYS A 350 11.88 11.56 -8.51
N ALA A 351 10.91 11.71 -9.42
CA ALA A 351 10.84 12.82 -10.39
C ALA A 351 9.92 13.94 -9.89
#